data_d44dca03fe1ead6883546238b0482181
#
_entry.id   d44dca03fe1ead6883546238b0482181
#
_cell.length_a   1.000
_cell.length_b   1.000
_cell.length_c   1.000
_cell.angle_alpha   90.00
_cell.angle_beta   90.00
_cell.angle_gamma   90.00
#
_symmetry.space_group_name_H-M   'P 1'
#
loop_
_entity.id
_entity.type
_entity.pdbx_description
1 polymer ?
#
loop_
_entity_poly.entity_id
_entity_poly.type
_entity_poly.pdbx_seq_one_letter_code
_entity_poly.pdbx_strand_id
1 'polypeptide(L)'
;MNRSEIFNAIETYLTHKINLLQQDITDLAADLAGDTKSSAGDKFETAREMSQQEISKLTQQVNEQKKWLSLTKSYATATNFDQVQAGCIVKTSMGNFVVGLPLGKIDELPTYYCIGNTAPLAQVLLNKQVSDSLQFNGKTIAIEAIL
;
A
#
# COMPACT_ATOMS: atom_id res chain seq x y z
N MET A 1 -14.92 11.18 7.04
CA MET A 1 -13.64 10.94 7.74
C MET A 1 -12.72 12.14 7.52
N ASN A 2 -12.03 12.54 8.55
CA ASN A 2 -11.01 13.57 8.43
C ASN A 2 -9.67 12.93 7.99
N ARG A 3 -8.68 13.77 7.68
CA ARG A 3 -7.37 13.32 7.22
C ARG A 3 -6.71 12.35 8.22
N SER A 4 -6.77 12.66 9.50
CA SER A 4 -6.17 11.82 10.55
C SER A 4 -6.79 10.42 10.58
N GLU A 5 -8.10 10.34 10.50
CA GLU A 5 -8.81 9.07 10.49
C GLU A 5 -8.45 8.23 9.25
N ILE A 6 -8.32 8.87 8.10
CA ILE A 6 -7.96 8.19 6.85
C ILE A 6 -6.55 7.60 6.94
N PHE A 7 -5.57 8.36 7.40
CA PHE A 7 -4.21 7.86 7.55
C PHE A 7 -4.07 6.83 8.64
N ASN A 8 -4.84 6.94 9.74
CA ASN A 8 -4.89 5.89 10.77
C ASN A 8 -5.42 4.57 10.22
N ALA A 9 -6.44 4.62 9.36
CA ALA A 9 -6.96 3.42 8.71
C ALA A 9 -5.91 2.76 7.80
N ILE A 10 -5.13 3.56 7.07
CA ILE A 10 -4.05 3.05 6.21
C ILE A 10 -2.94 2.42 7.07
N GLU A 11 -2.55 3.05 8.16
CA GLU A 11 -1.56 2.48 9.09
C GLU A 11 -2.04 1.13 9.66
N THR A 12 -3.29 1.04 10.04
CA THR A 12 -3.90 -0.20 10.55
C THR A 12 -3.83 -1.30 9.50
N TYR A 13 -4.20 -0.98 8.27
CA TYR A 13 -4.13 -1.93 7.15
C TYR A 13 -2.70 -2.44 6.94
N LEU A 14 -1.72 -1.52 6.86
CA LEU A 14 -0.32 -1.88 6.60
C LEU A 14 0.29 -2.67 7.76
N THR A 15 0.01 -2.29 9.00
CA THR A 15 0.49 -3.00 10.18
C THR A 15 -0.05 -4.42 10.23
N HIS A 16 -1.33 -4.59 9.95
CA HIS A 16 -1.95 -5.91 9.91
C HIS A 16 -1.33 -6.79 8.82
N LYS A 17 -1.15 -6.23 7.62
CA LYS A 17 -0.55 -6.95 6.50
C LYS A 17 0.89 -7.37 6.78
N ILE A 18 1.69 -6.48 7.38
CA ILE A 18 3.06 -6.79 7.79
C ILE A 18 3.08 -7.94 8.79
N ASN A 19 2.20 -7.91 9.79
CA ASN A 19 2.11 -8.95 10.82
C ASN A 19 1.75 -10.30 10.21
N LEU A 20 0.81 -10.34 9.28
CA LEU A 20 0.45 -11.58 8.58
C LEU A 20 1.62 -12.14 7.77
N LEU A 21 2.33 -11.29 7.04
CA LEU A 21 3.50 -11.71 6.26
C LEU A 21 4.63 -12.23 7.16
N GLN A 22 4.87 -11.56 8.28
CA GLN A 22 5.88 -11.99 9.25
C GLN A 22 5.51 -13.32 9.91
N GLN A 23 4.23 -13.55 10.17
CA GLN A 23 3.76 -14.84 10.68
C GLN A 23 4.00 -15.96 9.66
N ASP A 24 3.73 -15.73 8.39
CA ASP A 24 4.00 -16.69 7.33
C ASP A 24 5.49 -17.02 7.24
N ILE A 25 6.36 -16.02 7.36
CA ILE A 25 7.82 -16.23 7.40
C ILE A 25 8.22 -17.09 8.59
N THR A 26 7.68 -16.78 9.76
CA THR A 26 7.97 -17.54 11.00
C THR A 26 7.53 -18.99 10.86
N ASP A 27 6.33 -19.22 10.30
CA ASP A 27 5.80 -20.58 10.11
C ASP A 27 6.66 -21.38 9.13
N LEU A 28 7.08 -20.78 8.00
CA LEU A 28 7.96 -21.42 7.04
C LEU A 28 9.35 -21.73 7.64
N ALA A 29 9.90 -20.82 8.41
CA ALA A 29 11.18 -21.01 9.08
C ALA A 29 11.11 -22.16 10.12
N ALA A 30 9.99 -22.25 10.83
CA ALA A 30 9.77 -23.34 11.79
C ALA A 30 9.66 -24.70 11.08
N ASP A 31 8.97 -24.75 9.94
CA ASP A 31 8.85 -25.95 9.13
C ASP A 31 10.23 -26.41 8.63
N LEU A 32 11.06 -25.49 8.15
CA LEU A 32 12.43 -25.81 7.73
C LEU A 32 13.27 -26.37 8.88
N ALA A 33 13.14 -25.83 10.08
CA ALA A 33 13.86 -26.31 11.25
C ALA A 33 13.41 -27.72 11.66
N GLY A 34 12.11 -28.04 11.52
CA GLY A 34 11.57 -29.36 11.74
C GLY A 34 12.06 -30.39 10.71
N ASP A 35 12.09 -30.01 9.45
CA ASP A 35 12.48 -30.87 8.33
C ASP A 35 13.96 -31.26 8.35
N THR A 36 14.82 -30.55 9.06
CA THR A 36 16.25 -30.92 9.19
C THR A 36 16.47 -32.30 9.82
N LYS A 37 15.46 -32.84 10.46
CA LYS A 37 15.51 -34.19 11.08
C LYS A 37 15.16 -35.32 10.11
N SER A 38 14.72 -35.01 8.92
CA SER A 38 14.30 -35.96 7.91
C SER A 38 15.41 -36.14 6.88
N SER A 39 15.79 -37.37 6.57
CA SER A 39 16.89 -37.70 5.67
C SER A 39 16.39 -38.02 4.27
N ALA A 40 15.57 -37.20 3.69
CA ALA A 40 14.86 -37.50 2.46
C ALA A 40 15.63 -37.20 1.15
N GLY A 41 16.95 -36.98 1.19
CA GLY A 41 17.80 -36.86 0.00
C GLY A 41 17.43 -35.65 -0.87
N ASP A 42 17.45 -35.83 -2.20
CA ASP A 42 17.24 -34.77 -3.19
C ASP A 42 15.89 -34.04 -3.05
N LYS A 43 14.83 -34.76 -2.68
CA LYS A 43 13.51 -34.17 -2.46
C LYS A 43 13.50 -33.20 -1.30
N PHE A 44 14.23 -33.53 -0.24
CA PHE A 44 14.36 -32.66 0.92
C PHE A 44 15.09 -31.35 0.56
N GLU A 45 16.21 -31.46 -0.15
CA GLU A 45 16.98 -30.28 -0.57
C GLU A 45 16.18 -29.37 -1.47
N THR A 46 15.43 -29.92 -2.43
CA THR A 46 14.56 -29.14 -3.33
C THR A 46 13.44 -28.43 -2.55
N ALA A 47 12.79 -29.13 -1.64
CA ALA A 47 11.73 -28.55 -0.83
C ALA A 47 12.27 -27.43 0.08
N ARG A 48 13.45 -27.62 0.66
CA ARG A 48 14.12 -26.62 1.48
C ARG A 48 14.46 -25.37 0.66
N GLU A 49 15.01 -25.56 -0.55
CA GLU A 49 15.33 -24.45 -1.44
C GLU A 49 14.08 -23.65 -1.82
N MET A 50 12.99 -24.32 -2.17
CA MET A 50 11.71 -23.67 -2.48
C MET A 50 11.16 -22.89 -1.29
N SER A 51 11.25 -23.41 -0.09
CA SER A 51 10.81 -22.71 1.13
C SER A 51 11.68 -21.51 1.41
N GLN A 52 12.98 -21.59 1.20
CA GLN A 52 13.90 -20.46 1.36
C GLN A 52 13.61 -19.36 0.33
N GLN A 53 13.29 -19.72 -0.90
CA GLN A 53 12.87 -18.76 -1.94
C GLN A 53 11.58 -18.07 -1.55
N GLU A 54 10.61 -18.79 -1.00
CA GLU A 54 9.35 -18.22 -0.52
C GLU A 54 9.57 -17.26 0.64
N ILE A 55 10.43 -17.62 1.60
CA ILE A 55 10.81 -16.73 2.70
C ILE A 55 11.44 -15.45 2.17
N SER A 56 12.34 -15.54 1.19
CA SER A 56 12.95 -14.37 0.57
C SER A 56 11.93 -13.47 -0.10
N LYS A 57 10.98 -14.03 -0.82
CA LYS A 57 9.89 -13.30 -1.47
C LYS A 57 9.01 -12.59 -0.44
N LEU A 58 8.61 -13.28 0.62
CA LEU A 58 7.81 -12.71 1.70
C LEU A 58 8.56 -11.60 2.42
N THR A 59 9.86 -11.77 2.64
CA THR A 59 10.71 -10.74 3.26
C THR A 59 10.76 -9.48 2.41
N GLN A 60 10.85 -9.61 1.09
CA GLN A 60 10.78 -8.45 0.19
C GLN A 60 9.43 -7.76 0.29
N GLN A 61 8.33 -8.52 0.38
CA GLN A 61 7.00 -7.94 0.55
C GLN A 61 6.87 -7.20 1.88
N VAL A 62 7.41 -7.76 2.97
CA VAL A 62 7.44 -7.06 4.28
C VAL A 62 8.18 -5.74 4.17
N ASN A 63 9.35 -5.73 3.56
CA ASN A 63 10.16 -4.52 3.41
C ASN A 63 9.42 -3.46 2.59
N GLU A 64 8.73 -3.86 1.53
CA GLU A 64 7.90 -2.95 0.73
C GLU A 64 6.75 -2.36 1.56
N GLN A 65 6.04 -3.19 2.31
CA GLN A 65 4.95 -2.71 3.17
C GLN A 65 5.46 -1.77 4.27
N LYS A 66 6.62 -2.03 4.85
CA LYS A 66 7.27 -1.14 5.82
C LYS A 66 7.62 0.20 5.21
N LYS A 67 8.06 0.23 3.96
CA LYS A 67 8.31 1.47 3.23
C LYS A 67 7.03 2.29 3.10
N TRP A 68 5.92 1.67 2.71
CA TRP A 68 4.62 2.36 2.62
C TRP A 68 4.13 2.83 3.98
N LEU A 69 4.37 2.07 5.04
CA LEU A 69 4.01 2.47 6.40
C LEU A 69 4.80 3.71 6.84
N SER A 70 6.09 3.74 6.56
CA SER A 70 6.94 4.91 6.85
C SER A 70 6.47 6.16 6.11
N LEU A 71 6.15 6.03 4.81
CA LEU A 71 5.59 7.12 4.01
C LEU A 71 4.24 7.57 4.55
N THR A 72 3.38 6.66 4.95
CA THR A 72 2.06 6.98 5.53
C THR A 72 2.22 7.85 6.76
N LYS A 73 3.12 7.50 7.65
CA LYS A 73 3.42 8.30 8.86
C LYS A 73 3.95 9.69 8.52
N SER A 74 4.80 9.78 7.50
CA SER A 74 5.32 11.04 7.01
C SER A 74 4.21 11.92 6.43
N TYR A 75 3.36 11.35 5.58
CA TYR A 75 2.23 12.07 4.99
C TYR A 75 1.21 12.54 6.03
N ALA A 76 1.00 11.75 7.09
CA ALA A 76 0.02 12.07 8.13
C ALA A 76 0.32 13.37 8.86
N THR A 77 1.58 13.79 8.92
CA THR A 77 1.99 15.03 9.58
C THR A 77 1.86 16.26 8.70
N ALA A 78 1.70 16.08 7.38
CA ALA A 78 1.59 17.19 6.45
C ALA A 78 0.19 17.81 6.50
N THR A 79 0.12 19.15 6.38
CA THR A 79 -1.11 19.91 6.38
C THR A 79 -1.02 21.04 5.36
N ASN A 80 -2.18 21.58 4.96
CA ASN A 80 -2.29 22.74 4.10
C ASN A 80 -1.73 22.51 2.69
N PHE A 81 -2.55 21.91 1.85
CA PHE A 81 -2.21 21.69 0.45
C PHE A 81 -2.96 22.65 -0.45
N ASP A 82 -2.23 23.43 -1.23
CA ASP A 82 -2.82 24.32 -2.24
C ASP A 82 -3.11 23.58 -3.54
N GLN A 83 -2.42 22.48 -3.78
CA GLN A 83 -2.56 21.68 -4.99
C GLN A 83 -2.34 20.22 -4.67
N VAL A 84 -2.77 19.34 -5.57
CA VAL A 84 -2.59 17.90 -5.41
C VAL A 84 -1.11 17.54 -5.49
N GLN A 85 -0.65 16.82 -4.46
CA GLN A 85 0.71 16.29 -4.39
C GLN A 85 0.70 14.97 -3.61
N ALA A 86 1.84 14.28 -3.58
CA ALA A 86 1.97 13.05 -2.80
C ALA A 86 1.63 13.32 -1.33
N GLY A 87 0.79 12.47 -0.76
CA GLY A 87 0.30 12.63 0.61
C GLY A 87 -1.02 13.37 0.72
N CYS A 88 -1.58 13.86 -0.39
CA CYS A 88 -2.90 14.48 -0.41
C CYS A 88 -4.02 13.46 -0.46
N ILE A 89 -5.15 13.84 0.09
CA ILE A 89 -6.43 13.17 -0.13
C ILE A 89 -7.24 14.09 -1.03
N VAL A 90 -7.67 13.57 -2.18
CA VAL A 90 -8.39 14.33 -3.19
C VAL A 90 -9.81 13.81 -3.31
N LYS A 91 -10.79 14.69 -3.07
CA LYS A 91 -12.21 14.38 -3.29
C LYS A 91 -12.60 14.91 -4.65
N THR A 92 -13.10 14.02 -5.49
CA THR A 92 -13.48 14.35 -6.87
C THR A 92 -14.91 13.90 -7.17
N SER A 93 -15.43 14.38 -8.31
CA SER A 93 -16.73 13.94 -8.80
C SER A 93 -16.81 12.45 -9.15
N MET A 94 -15.67 11.78 -9.34
CA MET A 94 -15.60 10.36 -9.65
C MET A 94 -15.23 9.48 -8.47
N GLY A 95 -14.93 10.04 -7.33
CA GLY A 95 -14.51 9.28 -6.14
C GLY A 95 -13.41 10.00 -5.37
N ASN A 96 -12.95 9.35 -4.33
CA ASN A 96 -11.98 9.90 -3.40
C ASN A 96 -10.67 9.11 -3.50
N PHE A 97 -9.55 9.83 -3.54
CA PHE A 97 -8.23 9.22 -3.78
C PHE A 97 -7.22 9.68 -2.73
N VAL A 98 -6.41 8.74 -2.27
CA VAL A 98 -5.21 9.05 -1.48
C VAL A 98 -4.03 8.92 -2.44
N VAL A 99 -3.29 10.00 -2.64
CA VAL A 99 -2.21 10.07 -3.63
C VAL A 99 -0.86 9.82 -2.97
N GLY A 100 -0.07 8.95 -3.58
CA GLY A 100 1.28 8.65 -3.13
C GLY A 100 1.48 7.31 -2.45
N LEU A 101 0.43 6.49 -2.35
CA LEU A 101 0.48 5.16 -1.76
C LEU A 101 -0.21 4.17 -2.71
N PRO A 102 0.54 3.28 -3.39
CA PRO A 102 -0.03 2.37 -4.38
C PRO A 102 -0.66 1.13 -3.73
N LEU A 103 -1.65 1.33 -2.89
CA LEU A 103 -2.30 0.26 -2.13
C LEU A 103 -3.63 -0.18 -2.74
N GLY A 104 -4.17 0.59 -3.69
CA GLY A 104 -5.46 0.32 -4.29
C GLY A 104 -6.61 0.51 -3.31
N LYS A 105 -7.61 -0.33 -3.41
CA LYS A 105 -8.76 -0.31 -2.50
C LYS A 105 -8.44 -1.21 -1.30
N ILE A 106 -8.60 -0.67 -0.10
CA ILE A 106 -8.39 -1.41 1.14
C ILE A 106 -9.69 -1.45 1.93
N ASP A 107 -9.90 -2.53 2.69
CA ASP A 107 -11.16 -2.76 3.43
C ASP A 107 -11.39 -1.69 4.51
N GLU A 108 -10.32 -1.18 5.10
CA GLU A 108 -10.34 -0.14 6.13
C GLU A 108 -10.81 1.22 5.59
N LEU A 109 -10.75 1.41 4.26
CA LEU A 109 -11.19 2.63 3.58
C LEU A 109 -12.02 2.28 2.34
N PRO A 110 -13.25 1.81 2.53
CA PRO A 110 -14.04 1.27 1.40
C PRO A 110 -14.47 2.33 0.37
N THR A 111 -14.45 3.61 0.73
CA THR A 111 -14.85 4.69 -0.17
C THR A 111 -13.67 5.46 -0.76
N TYR A 112 -12.44 5.02 -0.52
CA TYR A 112 -11.22 5.66 -1.00
C TYR A 112 -10.38 4.69 -1.81
N TYR A 113 -9.66 5.24 -2.79
CA TYR A 113 -8.65 4.49 -3.55
C TYR A 113 -7.28 5.09 -3.26
N CYS A 114 -6.33 4.24 -2.90
CA CYS A 114 -4.94 4.66 -2.69
C CYS A 114 -4.17 4.43 -3.99
N ILE A 115 -3.74 5.51 -4.63
CA ILE A 115 -3.04 5.48 -5.91
C ILE A 115 -1.60 5.96 -5.75
N GLY A 116 -0.68 5.29 -6.44
CA GLY A 116 0.72 5.70 -6.48
C GLY A 116 0.95 6.90 -7.39
N ASN A 117 2.08 7.57 -7.21
CA ASN A 117 2.43 8.77 -7.98
C ASN A 117 2.53 8.50 -9.49
N THR A 118 2.85 7.29 -9.89
CA THR A 118 3.01 6.91 -11.30
C THR A 118 1.74 6.38 -11.94
N ALA A 119 0.66 6.22 -11.17
CA ALA A 119 -0.61 5.78 -11.72
C ALA A 119 -1.14 6.81 -12.74
N PRO A 120 -1.77 6.37 -13.85
CA PRO A 120 -2.28 7.30 -14.86
C PRO A 120 -3.19 8.38 -14.29
N LEU A 121 -4.09 8.02 -13.37
CA LEU A 121 -4.97 9.00 -12.74
C LEU A 121 -4.18 10.00 -11.88
N ALA A 122 -3.18 9.52 -11.12
CA ALA A 122 -2.33 10.41 -10.33
C ALA A 122 -1.60 11.43 -11.20
N GLN A 123 -1.13 11.01 -12.37
CA GLN A 123 -0.42 11.90 -13.31
C GLN A 123 -1.28 13.07 -13.76
N VAL A 124 -2.58 12.86 -13.95
CA VAL A 124 -3.49 13.95 -14.36
C VAL A 124 -4.02 14.76 -13.18
N LEU A 125 -4.01 14.19 -11.96
CA LEU A 125 -4.42 14.90 -10.75
C LEU A 125 -3.33 15.80 -10.17
N LEU A 126 -2.07 15.38 -10.27
CA LEU A 126 -0.95 16.13 -9.66
C LEU A 126 -0.91 17.58 -10.15
N ASN A 127 -0.62 18.49 -9.21
CA ASN A 127 -0.55 19.94 -9.42
C ASN A 127 -1.88 20.63 -9.74
N LYS A 128 -3.00 19.92 -9.68
CA LYS A 128 -4.33 20.51 -9.83
C LYS A 128 -4.79 21.13 -8.51
N GLN A 129 -5.69 22.09 -8.61
CA GLN A 129 -6.25 22.82 -7.47
C GLN A 129 -7.73 22.52 -7.32
N VAL A 130 -8.30 22.88 -6.18
CA VAL A 130 -9.75 22.81 -5.97
C VAL A 130 -10.47 23.62 -7.05
N SER A 131 -11.56 23.09 -7.55
CA SER A 131 -12.37 23.61 -8.64
C SER A 131 -11.78 23.39 -10.04
N ASP A 132 -10.57 22.85 -10.14
CA ASP A 132 -10.05 22.46 -11.45
C ASP A 132 -10.84 21.26 -12.01
N SER A 133 -10.95 21.23 -13.32
CA SER A 133 -11.51 20.10 -14.07
C SER A 133 -10.43 19.50 -14.94
N LEU A 134 -10.49 18.18 -15.08
CA LEU A 134 -9.58 17.43 -15.92
C LEU A 134 -10.32 16.31 -16.63
N GLN A 135 -9.71 15.76 -17.66
CA GLN A 135 -10.29 14.62 -18.38
C GLN A 135 -9.46 13.38 -18.15
N PHE A 136 -10.14 12.27 -17.89
CA PHE A 136 -9.53 10.97 -17.71
C PHE A 136 -10.45 9.91 -18.29
N ASN A 137 -9.92 9.11 -19.24
CA ASN A 137 -10.67 8.06 -19.95
C ASN A 137 -11.99 8.56 -20.53
N GLY A 138 -11.97 9.76 -21.14
CA GLY A 138 -13.14 10.34 -21.79
C GLY A 138 -14.17 10.94 -20.82
N LYS A 139 -13.89 10.97 -19.53
CA LYS A 139 -14.77 11.56 -18.51
C LYS A 139 -14.16 12.82 -17.94
N THR A 140 -15.00 13.79 -17.64
CA THR A 140 -14.60 15.02 -16.98
C THR A 140 -14.66 14.81 -15.47
N ILE A 141 -13.55 15.08 -14.79
CA ILE A 141 -13.42 14.97 -13.35
C ILE A 141 -13.24 16.37 -12.76
N ALA A 142 -14.04 16.71 -11.76
CA ALA A 142 -13.91 17.97 -11.03
C ALA A 142 -13.29 17.69 -9.65
N ILE A 143 -12.32 18.51 -9.26
CA ILE A 143 -11.70 18.43 -7.94
C ILE A 143 -12.54 19.23 -6.96
N GLU A 144 -13.11 18.55 -5.97
CA GLU A 144 -14.03 19.14 -5.01
C GLU A 144 -13.33 19.60 -3.74
N ALA A 145 -12.35 18.84 -3.28
CA ALA A 145 -11.58 19.15 -2.07
C ALA A 145 -10.20 18.49 -2.10
N ILE A 146 -9.25 19.11 -1.43
CA ILE A 146 -7.89 18.59 -1.20
C ILE A 146 -7.63 18.65 0.30
N LEU A 147 -7.30 17.50 0.89
CA LEU A 147 -7.00 17.37 2.31
C LEU A 147 -5.57 16.97 2.56
#